data_e506f0dcaf6ee1353a27099430f7f837
#
_entry.id   e506f0dcaf6ee1353a27099430f7f837
#
_cell.length_a   1.000
_cell.length_b   1.000
_cell.length_c   1.000
_cell.angle_alpha   90.00
_cell.angle_beta   90.00
_cell.angle_gamma   90.00
#
_symmetry.space_group_name_H-M   'P 1'
#
loop_
_entity.id
_entity.type
_entity.pdbx_description
1 polymer ?
#
loop_
_entity_poly.entity_id
_entity_poly.type
_entity_poly.pdbx_seq_one_letter_code
_entity_poly.pdbx_strand_id
1 'polypeptide(L)'
;MASTTYHPGAPPLQVAQWFNTREPLTLEDLRGRVVLLHAFQMLCPGCVEHGIPQARRVHEAFPSADVVVIGLHSVFEHHAVQGTPEALQAFIHEYRLRFPIALDRHEGDGSIPLTMRSLSLSGTPSLVLLDRQGRIRLHHFGHLDDLRVGAVLGQLLTEPTPEPLPDAAAGTSAAPSGPTGCDANGCPLPDDTPDAMH
;
A
#
# COMPACT_ATOMS: atom_id res chain seq x y z
N MET A 1 -18.47 18.53 17.29
CA MET A 1 -17.67 17.31 17.50
C MET A 1 -17.53 16.61 16.16
N ALA A 2 -16.35 16.62 15.54
CA ALA A 2 -16.11 15.96 14.27
C ALA A 2 -16.13 14.45 14.54
N SER A 3 -17.07 13.74 13.91
CA SER A 3 -17.13 12.28 13.95
C SER A 3 -15.89 11.76 13.20
N THR A 4 -14.90 11.24 13.93
CA THR A 4 -13.73 10.62 13.32
C THR A 4 -14.17 9.30 12.69
N THR A 5 -14.47 9.34 11.39
CA THR A 5 -14.76 8.13 10.63
C THR A 5 -13.47 7.30 10.60
N TYR A 6 -13.48 6.11 11.18
CA TYR A 6 -12.34 5.18 11.11
C TYR A 6 -12.19 4.67 9.67
N HIS A 7 -11.03 4.94 9.07
CA HIS A 7 -10.65 4.39 7.77
C HIS A 7 -9.51 3.41 7.98
N PRO A 8 -9.69 2.12 7.63
CA PRO A 8 -8.63 1.12 7.78
C PRO A 8 -7.47 1.43 6.83
N GLY A 9 -6.26 1.12 7.26
CA GLY A 9 -5.08 1.11 6.38
C GLY A 9 -5.22 0.02 5.33
N ALA A 10 -4.74 0.28 4.12
CA ALA A 10 -4.70 -0.73 3.08
C ALA A 10 -3.68 -1.82 3.43
N PRO A 11 -4.01 -3.11 3.19
CA PRO A 11 -3.04 -4.19 3.33
C PRO A 11 -1.91 -4.04 2.28
N PRO A 12 -0.72 -4.62 2.53
CA PRO A 12 0.38 -4.57 1.58
C PRO A 12 0.02 -5.26 0.27
N LEU A 13 0.51 -4.71 -0.85
CA LEU A 13 0.35 -5.30 -2.16
C LEU A 13 1.21 -6.56 -2.28
N GLN A 14 0.61 -7.66 -2.70
CA GLN A 14 1.30 -8.93 -2.91
C GLN A 14 1.49 -9.16 -4.41
N VAL A 15 2.61 -8.67 -4.92
CA VAL A 15 2.91 -8.58 -6.34
C VAL A 15 3.87 -9.69 -6.77
N ALA A 16 3.59 -10.31 -7.92
CA ALA A 16 4.50 -11.26 -8.56
C ALA A 16 5.57 -10.54 -9.38
N GLN A 17 5.17 -9.49 -10.10
CA GLN A 17 6.08 -8.71 -10.93
C GLN A 17 5.55 -7.27 -11.11
N TRP A 18 6.48 -6.32 -11.16
CA TRP A 18 6.20 -4.93 -11.48
C TRP A 18 6.61 -4.57 -12.90
N PHE A 19 5.87 -3.62 -13.51
CA PHE A 19 6.12 -3.02 -14.82
C PHE A 19 6.06 -1.50 -14.71
N ASN A 20 6.75 -0.80 -15.60
CA ASN A 20 6.82 0.67 -15.65
C ASN A 20 7.36 1.32 -14.37
N THR A 21 8.15 0.61 -13.62
CA THR A 21 8.86 1.12 -12.44
C THR A 21 10.29 0.57 -12.41
N ARG A 22 11.22 1.31 -11.84
CA ARG A 22 12.61 0.87 -11.69
C ARG A 22 12.79 -0.13 -10.56
N GLU A 23 12.00 0.05 -9.48
CA GLU A 23 12.03 -0.77 -8.28
C GLU A 23 10.61 -1.15 -7.88
N PRO A 24 10.41 -2.26 -7.16
CA PRO A 24 9.12 -2.58 -6.57
C PRO A 24 8.61 -1.46 -5.68
N LEU A 25 7.32 -1.17 -5.76
CA LEU A 25 6.68 -0.15 -4.92
C LEU A 25 6.00 -0.81 -3.72
N THR A 26 6.13 -0.18 -2.55
CA THR A 26 5.34 -0.52 -1.37
C THR A 26 4.38 0.62 -1.03
N LEU A 27 3.28 0.33 -0.35
CA LEU A 27 2.36 1.38 0.10
C LEU A 27 2.99 2.27 1.17
N GLU A 28 4.01 1.79 1.87
CA GLU A 28 4.81 2.55 2.83
C GLU A 28 5.63 3.63 2.12
N ASP A 29 6.28 3.31 1.00
CA ASP A 29 7.06 4.26 0.18
C ASP A 29 6.17 5.33 -0.46
N LEU A 30 4.88 5.07 -0.53
CA LEU A 30 3.89 5.98 -1.11
C LEU A 30 3.22 6.91 -0.07
N ARG A 31 3.60 6.80 1.21
CA ARG A 31 3.09 7.72 2.24
C ARG A 31 3.38 9.18 1.87
N GLY A 32 2.46 10.05 2.22
CA GLY A 32 2.50 11.46 1.81
C GLY A 32 1.84 11.74 0.46
N ARG A 33 1.55 10.70 -0.35
CA ARG A 33 0.88 10.80 -1.65
C ARG A 33 -0.48 10.12 -1.62
N VAL A 34 -1.42 10.61 -2.41
CA VAL A 34 -2.69 9.92 -2.68
C VAL A 34 -2.42 8.78 -3.66
N VAL A 35 -2.97 7.60 -3.41
CA VAL A 35 -2.80 6.45 -4.31
C VAL A 35 -4.14 6.08 -4.93
N LEU A 36 -4.17 6.00 -6.25
CA LEU A 36 -5.25 5.40 -7.02
C LEU A 36 -4.81 4.01 -7.46
N LEU A 37 -5.40 2.99 -6.85
CA LEU A 37 -5.22 1.59 -7.26
C LEU A 37 -6.40 1.17 -8.15
N HIS A 38 -6.10 0.81 -9.40
CA HIS A 38 -7.07 0.31 -10.36
C HIS A 38 -6.84 -1.17 -10.64
N ALA A 39 -7.71 -2.02 -10.09
CA ALA A 39 -7.67 -3.46 -10.37
C ALA A 39 -8.39 -3.75 -11.70
N PHE A 40 -7.72 -4.51 -12.58
CA PHE A 40 -8.20 -4.81 -13.92
C PHE A 40 -7.79 -6.21 -14.40
N GLN A 41 -8.45 -6.66 -15.45
CA GLN A 41 -8.00 -7.76 -16.31
C GLN A 41 -7.96 -7.29 -17.76
N MET A 42 -7.02 -7.81 -18.56
CA MET A 42 -6.84 -7.44 -19.97
C MET A 42 -8.06 -7.78 -20.83
N LEU A 43 -8.75 -8.87 -20.51
CA LEU A 43 -9.95 -9.34 -21.24
C LEU A 43 -11.27 -8.85 -20.64
N CYS A 44 -11.25 -7.96 -19.65
CA CYS A 44 -12.44 -7.37 -19.06
C CYS A 44 -12.87 -6.13 -19.87
N PRO A 45 -14.03 -6.15 -20.57
CA PRO A 45 -14.48 -5.02 -21.40
C PRO A 45 -14.56 -3.70 -20.61
N GLY A 46 -15.21 -3.72 -19.44
CA GLY A 46 -15.33 -2.52 -18.60
C GLY A 46 -13.98 -1.95 -18.13
N CYS A 47 -12.96 -2.82 -17.98
CA CYS A 47 -11.60 -2.39 -17.67
C CYS A 47 -10.98 -1.64 -18.86
N VAL A 48 -11.11 -2.19 -20.06
CA VAL A 48 -10.49 -1.66 -21.28
C VAL A 48 -11.21 -0.38 -21.74
N GLU A 49 -12.54 -0.38 -21.71
CA GLU A 49 -13.35 0.73 -22.19
C GLU A 49 -13.38 1.93 -21.23
N HIS A 50 -13.32 1.68 -19.94
CA HIS A 50 -13.54 2.72 -18.93
C HIS A 50 -12.40 2.86 -17.92
N GLY A 51 -12.07 1.79 -17.20
CA GLY A 51 -11.18 1.84 -16.05
C GLY A 51 -9.74 2.24 -16.39
N ILE A 52 -9.13 1.59 -17.38
CA ILE A 52 -7.77 1.90 -17.84
C ILE A 52 -7.67 3.32 -18.42
N PRO A 53 -8.61 3.77 -19.31
CA PRO A 53 -8.63 5.16 -19.76
C PRO A 53 -8.78 6.17 -18.60
N GLN A 54 -9.59 5.88 -17.60
CA GLN A 54 -9.72 6.73 -16.40
C GLN A 54 -8.41 6.80 -15.61
N ALA A 55 -7.79 5.64 -15.31
CA ALA A 55 -6.51 5.58 -14.62
C ALA A 55 -5.42 6.38 -15.36
N ARG A 56 -5.39 6.27 -16.71
CA ARG A 56 -4.46 7.04 -17.55
C ARG A 56 -4.72 8.54 -17.44
N ARG A 57 -5.98 8.99 -17.52
CA ARG A 57 -6.32 10.42 -17.36
C ARG A 57 -5.89 10.98 -16.02
N VAL A 58 -6.09 10.22 -14.94
CA VAL A 58 -5.63 10.63 -13.60
C VAL A 58 -4.11 10.71 -13.57
N HIS A 59 -3.40 9.71 -14.10
CA HIS A 59 -1.94 9.74 -14.17
C HIS A 59 -1.38 10.93 -14.95
N GLU A 60 -2.06 11.34 -16.02
CA GLU A 60 -1.67 12.48 -16.86
C GLU A 60 -2.05 13.84 -16.23
N ALA A 61 -3.14 13.89 -15.45
CA ALA A 61 -3.68 15.12 -14.88
C ALA A 61 -2.98 15.56 -13.59
N PHE A 62 -2.42 14.64 -12.83
CA PHE A 62 -1.83 14.92 -11.52
C PHE A 62 -0.32 14.63 -11.48
N PRO A 63 0.49 15.51 -10.86
CA PRO A 63 1.91 15.22 -10.62
C PRO A 63 2.09 13.96 -9.79
N SER A 64 3.06 13.13 -10.13
CA SER A 64 3.36 11.88 -9.39
C SER A 64 3.84 12.12 -7.94
N ALA A 65 4.22 13.36 -7.63
CA ALA A 65 4.52 13.77 -6.25
C ALA A 65 3.25 13.87 -5.38
N ASP A 66 2.09 14.07 -6.00
CA ASP A 66 0.80 14.24 -5.31
C ASP A 66 -0.07 13.00 -5.41
N VAL A 67 -0.20 12.43 -6.62
CA VAL A 67 -1.04 11.28 -6.91
C VAL A 67 -0.23 10.20 -7.62
N VAL A 68 -0.23 9.00 -7.08
CA VAL A 68 0.36 7.82 -7.72
C VAL A 68 -0.76 6.91 -8.21
N VAL A 69 -0.75 6.59 -9.49
CA VAL A 69 -1.66 5.62 -10.09
C VAL A 69 -0.95 4.28 -10.18
N ILE A 70 -1.59 3.22 -9.73
CA ILE A 70 -1.12 1.84 -9.83
C ILE A 70 -2.20 1.01 -10.52
N GLY A 71 -1.86 0.37 -11.63
CA GLY A 71 -2.67 -0.69 -12.22
C GLY A 71 -2.36 -2.01 -11.54
N LEU A 72 -3.36 -2.71 -11.06
CA LEU A 72 -3.23 -4.04 -10.47
C LEU A 72 -3.90 -5.05 -11.41
N HIS A 73 -3.09 -5.82 -12.15
CA HIS A 73 -3.61 -6.88 -13.02
C HIS A 73 -3.90 -8.13 -12.18
N SER A 74 -5.17 -8.26 -11.77
CA SER A 74 -5.66 -9.34 -10.91
C SER A 74 -6.40 -10.37 -11.74
N VAL A 75 -5.74 -11.46 -12.11
CA VAL A 75 -6.29 -12.50 -12.98
C VAL A 75 -7.02 -13.55 -12.15
N PHE A 76 -8.32 -13.69 -12.31
CA PHE A 76 -9.13 -14.72 -11.65
C PHE A 76 -9.91 -15.60 -12.64
N GLU A 77 -9.78 -15.33 -13.94
CA GLU A 77 -10.35 -16.12 -15.03
C GLU A 77 -9.44 -16.04 -16.26
N HIS A 78 -9.54 -16.99 -17.18
CA HIS A 78 -8.72 -17.06 -18.39
C HIS A 78 -7.20 -17.02 -18.15
N HIS A 79 -6.73 -17.65 -17.07
CA HIS A 79 -5.33 -17.61 -16.62
C HIS A 79 -4.32 -17.96 -17.73
N ALA A 80 -4.64 -18.98 -18.54
CA ALA A 80 -3.75 -19.43 -19.62
C ALA A 80 -3.53 -18.37 -20.71
N VAL A 81 -4.46 -17.42 -20.87
CA VAL A 81 -4.41 -16.39 -21.93
C VAL A 81 -3.83 -15.08 -21.42
N GLN A 82 -4.21 -14.65 -20.22
CA GLN A 82 -3.88 -13.32 -19.71
C GLN A 82 -3.03 -13.33 -18.42
N GLY A 83 -2.72 -14.52 -17.88
CA GLY A 83 -2.05 -14.62 -16.58
C GLY A 83 -0.53 -14.53 -16.63
N THR A 84 0.08 -14.45 -17.82
CA THR A 84 1.54 -14.43 -17.94
C THR A 84 2.11 -13.01 -17.96
N PRO A 85 3.36 -12.84 -17.44
CA PRO A 85 4.05 -11.55 -17.54
C PRO A 85 4.22 -11.04 -18.97
N GLU A 86 4.47 -11.96 -19.94
CA GLU A 86 4.65 -11.62 -21.34
C GLU A 86 3.38 -11.08 -21.97
N ALA A 87 2.23 -11.69 -21.67
CA ALA A 87 0.94 -11.19 -22.14
C ALA A 87 0.63 -9.80 -21.59
N LEU A 88 0.89 -9.59 -20.29
CA LEU A 88 0.73 -8.28 -19.67
C LEU A 88 1.70 -7.24 -20.25
N GLN A 89 2.95 -7.61 -20.50
CA GLN A 89 3.93 -6.73 -21.15
C GLN A 89 3.47 -6.29 -22.54
N ALA A 90 2.97 -7.21 -23.36
CA ALA A 90 2.42 -6.90 -24.68
C ALA A 90 1.22 -5.94 -24.57
N PHE A 91 0.31 -6.21 -23.64
CA PHE A 91 -0.83 -5.33 -23.40
C PHE A 91 -0.41 -3.92 -22.97
N ILE A 92 0.53 -3.80 -22.04
CA ILE A 92 1.09 -2.51 -21.59
C ILE A 92 1.66 -1.73 -22.79
N HIS A 93 2.39 -2.40 -23.66
CA HIS A 93 2.99 -1.80 -24.86
C HIS A 93 1.91 -1.31 -25.84
N GLU A 94 0.95 -2.17 -26.22
CA GLU A 94 -0.08 -1.86 -27.20
C GLU A 94 -1.02 -0.74 -26.72
N TYR A 95 -1.38 -0.75 -25.42
CA TYR A 95 -2.23 0.31 -24.83
C TYR A 95 -1.45 1.52 -24.35
N ARG A 96 -0.11 1.53 -24.53
CA ARG A 96 0.81 2.64 -24.15
C ARG A 96 0.63 3.10 -22.71
N LEU A 97 0.46 2.14 -21.81
CA LEU A 97 0.30 2.42 -20.40
C LEU A 97 1.64 2.85 -19.80
N ARG A 98 1.68 3.97 -19.08
CA ARG A 98 2.92 4.56 -18.55
C ARG A 98 3.00 4.60 -17.03
N PHE A 99 1.87 4.42 -16.35
CA PHE A 99 1.85 4.33 -14.88
C PHE A 99 2.33 2.95 -14.41
N PRO A 100 2.81 2.83 -13.15
CA PRO A 100 3.20 1.56 -12.56
C PRO A 100 2.10 0.51 -12.66
N ILE A 101 2.47 -0.70 -13.07
CA ILE A 101 1.55 -1.83 -13.16
C ILE A 101 2.13 -3.02 -12.40
N ALA A 102 1.30 -3.61 -11.55
CA ALA A 102 1.59 -4.79 -10.77
C ALA A 102 0.83 -6.00 -11.33
N LEU A 103 1.52 -7.11 -11.53
CA LEU A 103 0.90 -8.42 -11.69
C LEU A 103 0.59 -8.97 -10.30
N ASP A 104 -0.68 -9.11 -9.96
CA ASP A 104 -1.11 -9.64 -8.66
C ASP A 104 -0.67 -11.09 -8.50
N ARG A 105 -0.14 -11.43 -7.33
CA ARG A 105 0.43 -12.74 -7.06
C ARG A 105 -0.65 -13.76 -6.72
N HIS A 106 -0.54 -14.96 -7.29
CA HIS A 106 -1.32 -16.13 -6.90
C HIS A 106 -0.65 -16.95 -5.81
N GLU A 107 -1.43 -17.69 -5.05
CA GLU A 107 -0.96 -18.69 -4.08
C GLU A 107 -1.38 -20.08 -4.56
N GLY A 108 -0.40 -20.87 -5.01
CA GLY A 108 -0.67 -22.18 -5.58
C GLY A 108 -1.64 -22.12 -6.76
N ASP A 109 -2.58 -23.04 -6.79
CA ASP A 109 -3.63 -23.11 -7.83
C ASP A 109 -4.87 -22.26 -7.48
N GLY A 110 -4.75 -21.34 -6.53
CA GLY A 110 -5.84 -20.45 -6.12
C GLY A 110 -6.33 -19.57 -7.27
N SER A 111 -7.64 -19.53 -7.49
CA SER A 111 -8.24 -18.75 -8.57
C SER A 111 -8.21 -17.24 -8.32
N ILE A 112 -8.22 -16.82 -7.04
CA ILE A 112 -8.27 -15.40 -6.65
C ILE A 112 -6.89 -14.95 -6.21
N PRO A 113 -6.31 -13.89 -6.83
CA PRO A 113 -5.02 -13.34 -6.47
C PRO A 113 -4.98 -12.79 -5.04
N LEU A 114 -3.78 -12.73 -4.47
CA LEU A 114 -3.57 -12.41 -3.06
C LEU A 114 -3.97 -10.97 -2.69
N THR A 115 -3.56 -9.98 -3.52
CA THR A 115 -3.92 -8.59 -3.26
C THR A 115 -5.41 -8.36 -3.44
N MET A 116 -6.01 -8.93 -4.50
CA MET A 116 -7.44 -8.89 -4.74
C MET A 116 -8.21 -9.44 -3.52
N ARG A 117 -7.76 -10.58 -2.98
CA ARG A 117 -8.34 -11.22 -1.79
C ARG A 117 -8.18 -10.34 -0.54
N SER A 118 -6.98 -9.81 -0.29
CA SER A 118 -6.71 -9.00 0.91
C SER A 118 -7.45 -7.66 0.91
N LEU A 119 -7.68 -7.08 -0.26
CA LEU A 119 -8.50 -5.88 -0.44
C LEU A 119 -10.00 -6.18 -0.54
N SER A 120 -10.41 -7.45 -0.50
CA SER A 120 -11.82 -7.88 -0.66
C SER A 120 -12.48 -7.32 -1.93
N LEU A 121 -11.74 -7.33 -3.06
CA LEU A 121 -12.29 -6.87 -4.32
C LEU A 121 -13.28 -7.91 -4.87
N SER A 122 -14.46 -7.44 -5.27
CA SER A 122 -15.53 -8.31 -5.77
C SER A 122 -15.36 -8.70 -7.25
N GLY A 123 -14.45 -8.06 -7.96
CA GLY A 123 -14.20 -8.27 -9.39
C GLY A 123 -13.43 -7.10 -10.00
N THR A 124 -13.44 -7.05 -11.34
CA THR A 124 -12.83 -5.98 -12.12
C THR A 124 -13.82 -5.35 -13.11
N PRO A 125 -13.73 -4.04 -13.40
CA PRO A 125 -12.80 -3.09 -12.80
C PRO A 125 -13.14 -2.81 -11.33
N SER A 126 -12.13 -2.57 -10.50
CA SER A 126 -12.32 -2.02 -9.15
C SER A 126 -11.37 -0.85 -8.93
N LEU A 127 -11.85 0.15 -8.22
CA LEU A 127 -11.11 1.36 -7.90
C LEU A 127 -10.97 1.51 -6.39
N VAL A 128 -9.73 1.65 -5.91
CA VAL A 128 -9.44 1.95 -4.51
C VAL A 128 -8.63 3.24 -4.44
N LEU A 129 -9.09 4.21 -3.65
CA LEU A 129 -8.33 5.42 -3.35
C LEU A 129 -7.81 5.37 -1.92
N LEU A 130 -6.52 5.61 -1.78
CA LEU A 130 -5.86 5.74 -0.50
C LEU A 130 -5.46 7.20 -0.27
N ASP A 131 -5.63 7.67 0.96
CA ASP A 131 -5.12 8.98 1.36
C ASP A 131 -3.60 8.95 1.61
N ARG A 132 -3.05 10.11 1.96
CA ARG A 132 -1.62 10.27 2.24
C ARG A 132 -1.12 9.44 3.43
N GLN A 133 -2.02 8.96 4.29
CA GLN A 133 -1.74 8.02 5.37
C GLN A 133 -1.89 6.56 4.95
N GLY A 134 -2.24 6.29 3.68
CA GLY A 134 -2.49 4.94 3.15
C GLY A 134 -3.78 4.31 3.68
N ARG A 135 -4.74 5.11 4.14
CA ARG A 135 -6.05 4.63 4.56
C ARG A 135 -6.98 4.59 3.36
N ILE A 136 -7.81 3.56 3.29
CA ILE A 136 -8.79 3.40 2.21
C ILE A 136 -9.90 4.45 2.40
N ARG A 137 -10.08 5.32 1.40
CA ARG A 137 -11.07 6.40 1.40
C ARG A 137 -12.19 6.17 0.38
N LEU A 138 -11.89 5.39 -0.65
CA LEU A 138 -12.87 4.91 -1.62
C LEU A 138 -12.54 3.46 -1.97
N HIS A 139 -13.57 2.62 -2.03
CA HIS A 139 -13.50 1.24 -2.51
C HIS A 139 -14.74 1.01 -3.36
N HIS A 140 -14.57 0.89 -4.67
CA HIS A 140 -15.69 0.81 -5.60
C HIS A 140 -15.47 -0.31 -6.61
N PHE A 141 -16.48 -1.14 -6.79
CA PHE A 141 -16.55 -2.15 -7.85
C PHE A 141 -17.34 -1.61 -9.04
N GLY A 142 -16.82 -1.82 -10.22
CA GLY A 142 -17.40 -1.31 -11.47
C GLY A 142 -16.82 0.06 -11.87
N HIS A 143 -17.43 0.67 -12.88
CA HIS A 143 -17.05 2.00 -13.36
C HIS A 143 -17.62 3.09 -12.44
N LEU A 144 -16.76 4.02 -12.03
CA LEU A 144 -17.14 5.23 -11.31
C LEU A 144 -16.90 6.43 -12.22
N ASP A 145 -17.87 7.36 -12.29
CA ASP A 145 -17.79 8.55 -13.12
C ASP A 145 -16.56 9.42 -12.80
N ASP A 146 -15.94 10.00 -13.83
CA ASP A 146 -14.71 10.80 -13.70
C ASP A 146 -14.87 12.02 -12.77
N LEU A 147 -16.05 12.68 -12.76
CA LEU A 147 -16.29 13.82 -11.88
C LEU A 147 -16.29 13.40 -10.42
N ARG A 148 -16.84 12.22 -10.12
CA ARG A 148 -16.83 11.67 -8.76
C ARG A 148 -15.43 11.29 -8.32
N VAL A 149 -14.64 10.64 -9.19
CA VAL A 149 -13.23 10.33 -8.92
C VAL A 149 -12.44 11.61 -8.69
N GLY A 150 -12.59 12.60 -9.58
CA GLY A 150 -11.95 13.89 -9.45
C GLY A 150 -12.30 14.66 -8.18
N ALA A 151 -13.59 14.62 -7.78
CA ALA A 151 -14.03 15.25 -6.53
C ALA A 151 -13.38 14.62 -5.29
N VAL A 152 -13.32 13.28 -5.23
CA VAL A 152 -12.64 12.58 -4.11
C VAL A 152 -11.15 12.86 -4.12
N LEU A 153 -10.48 12.81 -5.28
CA LEU A 153 -9.05 13.15 -5.39
C LEU A 153 -8.80 14.59 -4.90
N GLY A 154 -9.60 15.56 -5.35
CA GLY A 154 -9.50 16.95 -4.91
C GLY A 154 -9.65 17.10 -3.41
N GLN A 155 -10.60 16.40 -2.81
CA GLN A 155 -10.78 16.38 -1.34
C GLN A 155 -9.52 15.81 -0.64
N LEU A 156 -9.01 14.66 -1.09
CA LEU A 156 -7.84 14.02 -0.49
C LEU A 156 -6.57 14.87 -0.60
N LEU A 157 -6.44 15.61 -1.69
CA LEU A 157 -5.30 16.50 -1.92
C LEU A 157 -5.32 17.75 -1.04
N THR A 158 -6.51 18.22 -0.61
CA THR A 158 -6.65 19.36 0.29
C THR A 158 -6.55 18.99 1.77
N GLU A 159 -6.60 17.69 2.10
CA GLU A 159 -6.40 17.23 3.48
C GLU A 159 -4.95 17.49 3.93
N PRO A 160 -4.74 17.86 5.21
CA PRO A 160 -3.38 18.08 5.72
C PRO A 160 -2.50 16.87 5.51
N THR A 161 -1.28 17.09 5.00
CA THR A 161 -0.26 16.06 5.01
C THR A 161 0.11 15.76 6.47
N PRO A 162 0.13 14.48 6.91
CA PRO A 162 0.56 14.19 8.26
C PRO A 162 2.00 14.67 8.43
N GLU A 163 2.27 15.35 9.54
CA GLU A 163 3.66 15.57 9.93
C GLU A 163 4.34 14.19 10.03
N PRO A 164 5.59 14.06 9.53
CA PRO A 164 6.38 12.87 9.79
C PRO A 164 6.38 12.64 11.29
N LEU A 165 6.01 11.44 11.74
CA LEU A 165 6.22 11.06 13.13
C LEU A 165 7.69 11.36 13.43
N PRO A 166 8.02 12.11 14.50
CA PRO A 166 9.40 12.31 14.88
C PRO A 166 10.04 10.93 14.97
N ASP A 167 11.14 10.75 14.26
CA ASP A 167 11.89 9.49 14.23
C ASP A 167 12.01 8.96 15.65
N ALA A 168 11.46 7.79 15.89
CA ALA A 168 11.66 7.01 17.11
C ALA A 168 13.09 6.44 17.14
N ALA A 169 14.07 7.22 16.64
CA ALA A 169 15.47 6.91 16.58
C ALA A 169 16.25 8.06 17.20
N ALA A 170 16.26 8.08 18.50
CA ALA A 170 17.38 8.50 19.36
C ALA A 170 16.93 8.30 20.81
N GLY A 171 16.58 7.08 21.15
CA GLY A 171 16.70 6.62 22.50
C GLY A 171 18.16 6.68 22.88
N THR A 172 18.60 7.87 23.28
CA THR A 172 19.84 8.02 24.00
C THR A 172 19.71 7.16 25.25
N SER A 173 20.31 5.98 25.21
CA SER A 173 20.55 5.15 26.38
C SER A 173 21.42 5.97 27.32
N ALA A 174 20.80 6.79 28.14
CA ALA A 174 21.41 7.27 29.36
C ALA A 174 21.48 6.08 30.31
N ALA A 175 22.61 5.43 30.33
CA ALA A 175 22.94 4.49 31.38
C ALA A 175 22.84 5.25 32.71
N PRO A 176 22.19 4.67 33.75
CA PRO A 176 22.25 5.24 35.07
C PRO A 176 23.71 5.10 35.59
N SER A 177 24.36 6.23 35.76
CA SER A 177 25.62 6.30 36.50
C SER A 177 25.33 6.00 37.97
N GLY A 178 25.41 4.72 38.32
CA GLY A 178 25.51 4.27 39.71
C GLY A 178 26.92 4.61 40.23
N PRO A 179 27.05 4.98 41.49
CA PRO A 179 28.35 5.28 42.08
C PRO A 179 29.12 3.99 42.29
N THR A 180 30.11 3.72 41.43
CA THR A 180 31.17 2.74 41.71
C THR A 180 32.28 3.44 42.44
N GLY A 181 32.18 3.41 43.76
CA GLY A 181 33.29 3.70 44.67
C GLY A 181 33.64 2.44 45.42
N CYS A 182 34.63 1.70 44.96
CA CYS A 182 35.38 0.80 45.82
C CYS A 182 36.41 1.66 46.53
N ASP A 183 36.32 1.69 47.89
CA ASP A 183 37.35 2.27 48.69
C ASP A 183 38.41 1.20 49.06
N ALA A 184 39.50 1.64 49.68
CA ALA A 184 40.70 0.80 49.94
C ALA A 184 40.44 -0.39 50.89
N ASN A 185 39.20 -0.68 51.31
CA ASN A 185 38.85 -1.70 52.28
C ASN A 185 37.88 -2.83 51.78
N GLY A 186 37.72 -2.97 50.45
CA GLY A 186 37.04 -4.11 49.85
C GLY A 186 35.55 -3.89 49.50
N CYS A 187 35.11 -4.55 48.45
CA CYS A 187 33.70 -4.61 48.04
C CYS A 187 32.92 -5.61 48.90
N PRO A 188 31.78 -5.26 49.50
CA PRO A 188 30.92 -6.23 50.15
C PRO A 188 30.18 -7.10 49.10
N LEU A 189 30.18 -8.41 49.35
CA LEU A 189 29.38 -9.38 48.59
C LEU A 189 27.90 -9.25 48.98
N PRO A 190 26.96 -9.49 48.05
CA PRO A 190 25.56 -9.55 48.41
C PRO A 190 25.27 -10.77 49.31
N ASP A 191 24.50 -10.54 50.37
CA ASP A 191 24.08 -11.57 51.33
C ASP A 191 23.09 -12.55 50.66
N ASP A 192 23.52 -13.82 50.55
CA ASP A 192 22.64 -14.96 50.30
C ASP A 192 21.97 -15.34 51.63
N THR A 193 20.72 -14.97 51.83
CA THR A 193 19.88 -15.56 52.85
C THR A 193 18.88 -16.51 52.19
N PRO A 194 18.91 -17.82 52.52
CA PRO A 194 17.87 -18.72 52.07
C PRO A 194 16.63 -18.55 52.97
N ASP A 195 15.52 -18.25 52.35
CA ASP A 195 14.24 -18.20 53.04
C ASP A 195 13.74 -19.63 53.32
N ALA A 196 13.51 -19.88 54.60
CA ALA A 196 13.11 -21.17 55.11
C ALA A 196 11.56 -21.30 55.09
N MET A 197 11.13 -22.46 54.66
CA MET A 197 9.80 -23.05 54.76
C MET A 197 8.96 -22.57 55.95
N HIS A 198 7.67 -22.26 55.67
CA HIS A 198 6.50 -22.87 56.32
C HIS A 198 5.25 -22.69 55.45
#